data_27b0c77e2c01d827e0de70f728d44429
#
_entry.id   27b0c77e2c01d827e0de70f728d44429
#
_cell.length_a   1.000
_cell.length_b   1.000
_cell.length_c   1.000
_cell.angle_alpha   90.00
_cell.angle_beta   90.00
_cell.angle_gamma   90.00
#
_symmetry.space_group_name_H-M   'P 1'
#
loop_
_entity.id
_entity.type
_entity.pdbx_description
1 polymer ?
#
loop_
_entity_poly.entity_id
_entity_poly.type
_entity_poly.pdbx_seq_one_letter_code
_entity_poly.pdbx_strand_id
1 'polypeptide(L)'
;MPKQGLSKQDHWHHRRAFVALVPGAAFAFAGCATRPAQPVTYGPTQKLVTYVTHERPGTIVVDPTNHFLYSVQKDGQAVQYEVGVGKEGYGWSGVATVHDKHEWPDWYPTRDILDRKPEIRQYMVQLKSGYGMHGGPDNPLGARALYLWQGKVDTLYRIHGTNEPESIGHDVSAGCIRMRNEDVIDLYERTSVGTKVVVLAGNPV
;
A
#
# COMPACT_ATOMS: atom_id res chain seq x y z
N MET A 1 -27.28 -52.61 84.23
CA MET A 1 -28.43 -53.49 84.14
C MET A 1 -29.18 -53.29 82.87
N PRO A 2 -29.81 -54.30 82.41
CA PRO A 2 -29.40 -55.19 81.29
C PRO A 2 -30.34 -54.96 80.10
N LYS A 3 -30.18 -55.50 78.92
CA LYS A 3 -30.28 -56.84 78.33
C LYS A 3 -30.08 -56.71 76.83
N GLN A 4 -29.17 -57.38 76.21
CA GLN A 4 -29.36 -58.57 75.41
C GLN A 4 -30.58 -58.64 74.51
N GLY A 5 -30.32 -58.83 73.19
CA GLY A 5 -31.29 -59.29 72.20
C GLY A 5 -30.62 -59.63 70.87
N LEU A 6 -30.45 -60.93 70.70
CA LEU A 6 -29.85 -61.64 69.59
C LEU A 6 -30.59 -61.45 68.25
N SER A 7 -29.79 -61.70 67.18
CA SER A 7 -30.06 -62.55 66.04
C SER A 7 -31.09 -62.12 64.97
N LYS A 8 -30.64 -61.96 63.75
CA LYS A 8 -30.89 -62.95 62.67
C LYS A 8 -30.04 -62.60 61.38
N GLN A 9 -29.31 -63.59 61.01
CA GLN A 9 -28.70 -63.67 59.69
C GLN A 9 -29.81 -63.90 58.67
N ASP A 10 -29.83 -63.13 57.61
CA ASP A 10 -30.50 -63.54 56.39
C ASP A 10 -29.60 -63.24 55.18
N HIS A 11 -29.22 -64.37 54.56
CA HIS A 11 -28.51 -64.45 53.26
C HIS A 11 -29.31 -63.80 52.14
N TRP A 12 -28.77 -62.82 51.47
CA TRP A 12 -29.28 -62.47 50.15
C TRP A 12 -28.17 -62.47 49.09
N HIS A 13 -28.51 -63.18 48.05
CA HIS A 13 -27.68 -63.56 46.89
C HIS A 13 -27.08 -62.33 46.12
N HIS A 14 -25.82 -62.46 45.82
CA HIS A 14 -25.12 -61.63 44.85
C HIS A 14 -25.74 -61.71 43.46
N ARG A 15 -26.44 -60.68 43.03
CA ARG A 15 -26.68 -60.44 41.63
C ARG A 15 -25.63 -59.45 41.14
N ARG A 16 -24.63 -59.95 40.43
CA ARG A 16 -23.67 -59.14 39.68
C ARG A 16 -24.41 -58.50 38.51
N ALA A 17 -24.70 -57.22 38.58
CA ALA A 17 -25.12 -56.42 37.46
C ALA A 17 -23.88 -56.09 36.62
N PHE A 18 -23.78 -56.64 35.43
CA PHE A 18 -22.81 -56.21 34.42
C PHE A 18 -23.25 -54.83 33.89
N VAL A 19 -22.53 -53.77 34.26
CA VAL A 19 -22.66 -52.48 33.63
C VAL A 19 -21.82 -52.56 32.34
N ALA A 20 -22.48 -52.63 31.21
CA ALA A 20 -21.84 -52.51 29.91
C ALA A 20 -21.37 -51.07 29.74
N LEU A 21 -20.04 -50.85 29.73
CA LEU A 21 -19.45 -49.60 29.33
C LEU A 21 -19.66 -49.44 27.79
N VAL A 22 -20.48 -48.50 27.38
CA VAL A 22 -20.57 -48.03 26.01
C VAL A 22 -19.40 -47.05 25.78
N PRO A 23 -18.47 -47.31 24.85
CA PRO A 23 -17.43 -46.33 24.55
C PRO A 23 -18.09 -45.13 23.85
N GLY A 24 -18.18 -44.01 24.54
CA GLY A 24 -18.58 -42.74 23.96
C GLY A 24 -17.56 -42.32 22.89
N ALA A 25 -17.97 -42.34 21.61
CA ALA A 25 -17.18 -41.74 20.56
C ALA A 25 -17.12 -40.22 20.75
N ALA A 26 -15.97 -39.73 21.20
CA ALA A 26 -15.68 -38.29 21.23
C ALA A 26 -15.55 -37.79 19.78
N PHE A 27 -16.60 -37.16 19.25
CA PHE A 27 -16.49 -36.37 18.02
C PHE A 27 -15.61 -35.16 18.30
N ALA A 28 -14.35 -35.23 17.90
CA ALA A 28 -13.49 -34.04 17.82
C ALA A 28 -14.01 -33.15 16.71
N PHE A 29 -14.72 -32.08 17.06
CA PHE A 29 -14.98 -30.97 16.15
C PHE A 29 -13.63 -30.32 15.83
N ALA A 30 -13.07 -30.65 14.67
CA ALA A 30 -11.98 -29.91 14.07
C ALA A 30 -12.53 -28.53 13.69
N GLY A 31 -12.48 -27.59 14.64
CA GLY A 31 -12.75 -26.19 14.36
C GLY A 31 -11.74 -25.72 13.31
N CYS A 32 -12.23 -25.38 12.11
CA CYS A 32 -11.43 -24.61 11.14
C CYS A 32 -11.07 -23.27 11.83
N ALA A 33 -9.96 -23.25 12.54
CA ALA A 33 -9.35 -21.99 12.99
C ALA A 33 -8.89 -21.26 11.73
N THR A 34 -9.66 -20.28 11.29
CA THR A 34 -9.22 -19.32 10.26
C THR A 34 -7.98 -18.64 10.80
N ARG A 35 -6.82 -18.99 10.21
CA ARG A 35 -5.56 -18.33 10.53
C ARG A 35 -5.74 -16.84 10.23
N PRO A 36 -5.48 -15.92 11.18
CA PRO A 36 -5.56 -14.50 10.91
C PRO A 36 -4.66 -14.18 9.72
N ALA A 37 -5.19 -13.40 8.76
CA ALA A 37 -4.42 -12.97 7.61
C ALA A 37 -3.18 -12.23 8.13
N GLN A 38 -2.00 -12.67 7.67
CA GLN A 38 -0.76 -11.96 7.98
C GLN A 38 -0.82 -10.58 7.33
N PRO A 39 -0.38 -9.52 8.02
CA PRO A 39 -0.31 -8.19 7.42
C PRO A 39 0.58 -8.25 6.17
N VAL A 40 0.06 -7.77 5.04
CA VAL A 40 0.83 -7.68 3.80
C VAL A 40 1.89 -6.60 4.00
N THR A 41 3.16 -7.01 3.96
CA THR A 41 4.28 -6.07 4.01
C THR A 41 4.68 -5.74 2.57
N TYR A 42 4.54 -4.48 2.18
CA TYR A 42 4.98 -3.97 0.90
C TYR A 42 6.44 -3.52 1.03
N GLY A 43 7.34 -4.17 0.29
CA GLY A 43 8.76 -3.78 0.20
C GLY A 43 9.05 -2.96 -1.05
N PRO A 44 10.31 -2.50 -1.25
CA PRO A 44 10.72 -1.77 -2.43
C PRO A 44 10.56 -2.61 -3.71
N THR A 45 10.25 -1.95 -4.83
CA THR A 45 10.07 -2.60 -6.13
C THR A 45 11.24 -2.41 -7.07
N GLN A 46 12.21 -1.60 -6.69
CA GLN A 46 13.35 -1.18 -7.52
C GLN A 46 14.16 -2.36 -8.06
N LYS A 47 14.47 -2.30 -9.36
CA LYS A 47 15.31 -3.30 -10.05
C LYS A 47 16.21 -2.60 -11.05
N LEU A 48 17.47 -3.03 -11.17
CA LEU A 48 18.34 -2.63 -12.27
C LEU A 48 17.98 -3.48 -13.50
N VAL A 49 17.63 -2.81 -14.61
CA VAL A 49 17.21 -3.47 -15.86
C VAL A 49 17.98 -2.92 -17.05
N THR A 50 18.08 -3.73 -18.12
CA THR A 50 18.48 -3.22 -19.43
C THR A 50 17.35 -2.37 -19.98
N TYR A 51 17.66 -1.13 -20.38
CA TYR A 51 16.66 -0.18 -20.88
C TYR A 51 17.20 0.58 -22.09
N VAL A 52 16.77 0.15 -23.27
CA VAL A 52 17.16 0.79 -24.53
C VAL A 52 16.35 2.05 -24.75
N THR A 53 17.00 3.20 -24.70
CA THR A 53 16.37 4.51 -24.89
C THR A 53 17.33 5.51 -25.51
N HIS A 54 16.81 6.57 -26.14
CA HIS A 54 17.58 7.73 -26.60
C HIS A 54 17.72 8.82 -25.52
N GLU A 55 17.08 8.63 -24.38
CA GLU A 55 17.17 9.57 -23.27
C GLU A 55 18.53 9.49 -22.57
N ARG A 56 19.01 10.66 -22.13
CA ARG A 56 20.32 10.75 -21.46
C ARG A 56 20.25 10.15 -20.05
N PRO A 57 21.36 9.60 -19.54
CA PRO A 57 21.46 9.24 -18.12
C PRO A 57 21.04 10.40 -17.20
N GLY A 58 20.31 10.07 -16.16
CA GLY A 58 19.67 11.03 -15.25
C GLY A 58 18.26 11.45 -15.64
N THR A 59 17.77 11.10 -16.85
CA THR A 59 16.37 11.32 -17.23
C THR A 59 15.47 10.32 -16.51
N ILE A 60 14.29 10.78 -16.09
CA ILE A 60 13.21 9.92 -15.61
C ILE A 60 12.25 9.68 -16.77
N VAL A 61 11.91 8.41 -17.04
CA VAL A 61 10.89 8.04 -18.02
C VAL A 61 9.76 7.31 -17.30
N VAL A 62 8.54 7.78 -17.46
CA VAL A 62 7.33 7.13 -16.91
C VAL A 62 6.60 6.46 -18.06
N ASP A 63 6.31 5.18 -17.90
CA ASP A 63 5.49 4.35 -18.77
C ASP A 63 4.16 4.04 -18.08
N PRO A 64 3.11 4.83 -18.30
CA PRO A 64 1.83 4.63 -17.67
C PRO A 64 1.16 3.32 -18.09
N THR A 65 1.38 2.87 -19.33
CA THR A 65 0.76 1.65 -19.87
C THR A 65 1.22 0.40 -19.11
N ASN A 66 2.49 0.36 -18.76
CA ASN A 66 3.09 -0.79 -18.08
C ASN A 66 3.24 -0.58 -16.56
N HIS A 67 2.82 0.56 -16.01
CA HIS A 67 2.94 0.94 -14.60
C HIS A 67 4.38 0.93 -14.10
N PHE A 68 5.32 1.44 -14.93
CA PHE A 68 6.72 1.54 -14.55
C PHE A 68 7.26 2.96 -14.67
N LEU A 69 8.21 3.27 -13.81
CA LEU A 69 9.08 4.43 -13.91
C LEU A 69 10.52 3.94 -14.03
N TYR A 70 11.28 4.56 -14.94
CA TYR A 70 12.67 4.27 -15.21
C TYR A 70 13.54 5.48 -14.90
N SER A 71 14.48 5.35 -13.98
CA SER A 71 15.58 6.30 -13.80
C SER A 71 16.73 5.84 -14.68
N VAL A 72 16.91 6.53 -15.83
CA VAL A 72 17.90 6.18 -16.85
C VAL A 72 19.31 6.28 -16.30
N GLN A 73 20.08 5.21 -16.45
CA GLN A 73 21.48 5.11 -16.06
C GLN A 73 22.39 5.10 -17.29
N LYS A 74 23.70 5.05 -17.09
CA LYS A 74 24.68 4.80 -18.14
C LYS A 74 24.57 3.37 -18.68
N ASP A 75 25.26 3.09 -19.78
CA ASP A 75 25.46 1.76 -20.34
C ASP A 75 24.17 0.99 -20.70
N GLY A 76 23.12 1.72 -21.13
CA GLY A 76 21.85 1.12 -21.55
C GLY A 76 21.07 0.49 -20.40
N GLN A 77 21.23 0.98 -19.20
CA GLN A 77 20.54 0.50 -18.00
C GLN A 77 19.58 1.56 -17.46
N ALA A 78 18.64 1.12 -16.63
CA ALA A 78 17.81 1.98 -15.80
C ALA A 78 17.48 1.29 -14.47
N VAL A 79 17.24 2.09 -13.45
CA VAL A 79 16.55 1.61 -12.25
C VAL A 79 15.05 1.72 -12.53
N GLN A 80 14.37 0.58 -12.53
CA GLN A 80 12.92 0.44 -12.73
C GLN A 80 12.23 0.42 -11.39
N TYR A 81 11.08 1.09 -11.30
CA TYR A 81 10.17 1.08 -10.14
C TYR A 81 8.75 0.81 -10.62
N GLU A 82 7.96 0.06 -9.85
CA GLU A 82 6.52 -0.04 -10.08
C GLU A 82 5.82 1.24 -9.60
N VAL A 83 4.82 1.72 -10.37
CA VAL A 83 4.10 2.96 -10.07
C VAL A 83 2.59 2.78 -10.20
N GLY A 84 1.83 3.55 -9.41
CA GLY A 84 0.43 3.80 -9.68
C GLY A 84 0.30 5.07 -10.52
N VAL A 85 -0.64 5.09 -11.46
CA VAL A 85 -0.81 6.19 -12.41
C VAL A 85 -2.24 6.74 -12.41
N GLY A 86 -2.48 7.79 -13.19
CA GLY A 86 -3.79 8.41 -13.36
C GLY A 86 -4.79 7.45 -13.98
N LYS A 87 -6.04 7.48 -13.47
CA LYS A 87 -7.17 6.82 -14.13
C LYS A 87 -7.33 7.34 -15.55
N GLU A 88 -8.05 6.59 -16.38
CA GLU A 88 -8.45 7.04 -17.71
C GLU A 88 -9.04 8.47 -17.68
N GLY A 89 -8.61 9.31 -18.60
CA GLY A 89 -9.00 10.72 -18.67
C GLY A 89 -8.28 11.65 -17.68
N TYR A 90 -7.48 11.13 -16.75
CA TYR A 90 -6.66 11.93 -15.82
C TYR A 90 -5.16 11.83 -16.12
N GLY A 91 -4.77 10.97 -17.04
CA GLY A 91 -3.38 10.81 -17.44
C GLY A 91 -2.83 12.05 -18.15
N TRP A 92 -1.55 12.31 -17.97
CA TRP A 92 -0.79 13.31 -18.69
C TRP A 92 0.39 12.65 -19.40
N SER A 93 0.71 13.14 -20.58
CA SER A 93 1.91 12.73 -21.32
C SER A 93 2.68 13.95 -21.81
N GLY A 94 3.99 13.80 -21.99
CA GLY A 94 4.84 14.89 -22.44
C GLY A 94 6.15 14.98 -21.68
N VAL A 95 6.79 16.15 -21.78
CA VAL A 95 8.08 16.42 -21.14
C VAL A 95 7.93 17.51 -20.09
N ALA A 96 8.44 17.25 -18.90
CA ALA A 96 8.54 18.20 -17.80
C ALA A 96 9.95 18.21 -17.20
N THR A 97 10.15 19.06 -16.23
CA THR A 97 11.34 19.07 -15.37
C THR A 97 10.95 19.02 -13.91
N VAL A 98 11.77 18.40 -13.10
CA VAL A 98 11.64 18.49 -11.64
C VAL A 98 12.01 19.92 -11.22
N HIS A 99 11.02 20.68 -10.75
CA HIS A 99 11.21 22.07 -10.32
C HIS A 99 11.52 22.16 -8.84
N ASP A 100 10.77 21.41 -8.01
CA ASP A 100 10.93 21.36 -6.57
C ASP A 100 10.91 19.92 -6.04
N LYS A 101 11.51 19.75 -4.87
CA LYS A 101 11.61 18.47 -4.17
C LYS A 101 11.27 18.70 -2.69
N HIS A 102 10.34 17.90 -2.15
CA HIS A 102 9.94 18.03 -0.75
C HIS A 102 9.96 16.69 -0.03
N GLU A 103 10.44 16.72 1.22
CA GLU A 103 10.33 15.61 2.17
C GLU A 103 9.07 15.80 2.99
N TRP A 104 8.28 14.74 3.15
CA TRP A 104 7.01 14.76 3.88
C TRP A 104 6.18 16.01 3.58
N PRO A 105 5.80 16.23 2.30
CA PRO A 105 5.12 17.45 1.89
C PRO A 105 3.75 17.60 2.51
N ASP A 106 3.34 18.83 2.82
CA ASP A 106 1.95 19.14 3.09
C ASP A 106 1.10 18.88 1.84
N TRP A 107 -0.10 18.34 2.02
CA TRP A 107 -1.02 18.04 0.94
C TRP A 107 -2.19 19.00 0.92
N TYR A 108 -2.42 19.59 -0.24
CA TYR A 108 -3.54 20.50 -0.51
C TYR A 108 -4.45 19.88 -1.57
N PRO A 109 -5.54 19.17 -1.17
CA PRO A 109 -6.44 18.54 -2.11
C PRO A 109 -7.15 19.56 -2.98
N THR A 110 -7.35 19.21 -4.24
CA THR A 110 -8.20 19.99 -5.15
C THR A 110 -9.66 19.91 -4.73
N ARG A 111 -10.48 20.87 -5.18
CA ARG A 111 -11.93 20.84 -4.91
C ARG A 111 -12.57 19.55 -5.41
N ASP A 112 -12.18 19.08 -6.60
CA ASP A 112 -12.64 17.82 -7.17
C ASP A 112 -12.35 16.59 -6.27
N ILE A 113 -11.18 16.55 -5.64
CA ILE A 113 -10.86 15.50 -4.66
C ILE A 113 -11.77 15.59 -3.43
N LEU A 114 -11.98 16.80 -2.91
CA LEU A 114 -12.85 17.03 -1.75
C LEU A 114 -14.33 16.71 -2.01
N ASP A 115 -14.76 16.87 -3.25
CA ASP A 115 -16.14 16.57 -3.64
C ASP A 115 -16.34 15.05 -3.84
N ARG A 116 -15.32 14.34 -4.31
CA ARG A 116 -15.34 12.87 -4.47
C ARG A 116 -15.05 12.09 -3.17
N LYS A 117 -14.28 12.68 -2.24
CA LYS A 117 -13.89 12.08 -0.96
C LYS A 117 -14.13 13.07 0.18
N PRO A 118 -15.40 13.40 0.49
CA PRO A 118 -15.72 14.42 1.50
C PRO A 118 -15.25 14.05 2.91
N GLU A 119 -15.05 12.76 3.19
CA GLU A 119 -14.58 12.25 4.47
C GLU A 119 -13.17 12.71 4.84
N ILE A 120 -12.33 13.09 3.87
CA ILE A 120 -10.97 13.57 4.16
C ILE A 120 -10.95 14.94 4.83
N ARG A 121 -12.06 15.72 4.73
CA ARG A 121 -12.16 17.06 5.35
C ARG A 121 -11.92 17.04 6.85
N GLN A 122 -12.26 15.95 7.53
CA GLN A 122 -12.05 15.81 8.97
C GLN A 122 -10.56 15.80 9.38
N TYR A 123 -9.65 15.49 8.45
CA TYR A 123 -8.19 15.44 8.70
C TYR A 123 -7.48 16.72 8.27
N MET A 124 -8.23 17.69 7.72
CA MET A 124 -7.65 18.91 7.20
C MET A 124 -7.59 20.01 8.25
N VAL A 125 -6.51 20.76 8.21
CA VAL A 125 -6.26 21.91 9.09
C VAL A 125 -5.83 23.11 8.28
N GLN A 126 -5.84 24.32 8.91
CA GLN A 126 -5.28 25.51 8.30
C GLN A 126 -3.75 25.42 8.31
N LEU A 127 -3.15 25.36 7.11
CA LEU A 127 -1.72 25.37 6.89
C LEU A 127 -1.27 26.70 6.29
N LYS A 128 0.04 26.86 6.05
CA LYS A 128 0.62 28.09 5.51
C LYS A 128 0.03 28.49 4.15
N SER A 129 -0.22 27.52 3.28
CA SER A 129 -0.70 27.74 1.90
C SER A 129 -2.20 27.48 1.72
N GLY A 130 -2.94 27.24 2.79
CA GLY A 130 -4.38 27.02 2.73
C GLY A 130 -4.85 25.83 3.59
N TYR A 131 -6.04 25.34 3.31
CA TYR A 131 -6.61 24.19 4.04
C TYR A 131 -6.05 22.89 3.46
N GLY A 132 -5.41 22.07 4.29
CA GLY A 132 -4.70 20.89 3.85
C GLY A 132 -4.38 19.91 4.98
N MET A 133 -3.58 18.90 4.68
CA MET A 133 -3.11 17.91 5.62
C MET A 133 -1.59 18.04 5.79
N HIS A 134 -1.11 18.03 7.03
CA HIS A 134 0.32 18.01 7.31
C HIS A 134 1.03 16.81 6.67
N GLY A 135 2.28 17.00 6.30
CA GLY A 135 3.17 15.92 5.88
C GLY A 135 3.31 14.87 6.99
N GLY A 136 3.32 13.58 6.62
CA GLY A 136 3.40 12.48 7.57
C GLY A 136 2.98 11.14 6.96
N PRO A 137 3.07 10.05 7.74
CA PRO A 137 2.75 8.70 7.26
C PRO A 137 1.34 8.53 6.71
N ASP A 138 0.37 9.25 7.26
CA ASP A 138 -1.04 9.19 6.85
C ASP A 138 -1.37 10.13 5.68
N ASN A 139 -0.40 10.94 5.24
CA ASN A 139 -0.59 11.89 4.15
C ASN A 139 -0.54 11.18 2.79
N PRO A 140 -1.50 11.43 1.88
CA PRO A 140 -1.54 10.78 0.56
C PRO A 140 -0.32 11.00 -0.34
N LEU A 141 0.49 12.05 -0.09
CA LEU A 141 1.74 12.30 -0.83
C LEU A 141 2.91 11.46 -0.32
N GLY A 142 2.76 10.79 0.81
CA GLY A 142 3.79 9.93 1.38
C GLY A 142 5.08 10.66 1.74
N ALA A 143 6.20 9.91 1.71
CA ALA A 143 7.48 10.36 2.26
C ALA A 143 8.18 11.45 1.45
N ARG A 144 8.00 11.51 0.13
CA ARG A 144 8.69 12.44 -0.80
C ARG A 144 7.76 12.85 -1.93
N ALA A 145 7.99 14.05 -2.48
CA ALA A 145 7.37 14.48 -3.72
C ALA A 145 8.34 15.27 -4.61
N LEU A 146 8.28 14.99 -5.92
CA LEU A 146 8.95 15.70 -7.00
C LEU A 146 7.89 16.46 -7.79
N TYR A 147 7.99 17.77 -7.84
CA TYR A 147 7.04 18.67 -8.48
C TYR A 147 7.44 18.91 -9.93
N LEU A 148 6.53 18.64 -10.87
CA LEU A 148 6.81 18.65 -12.29
C LEU A 148 6.31 19.94 -12.95
N TRP A 149 7.20 20.63 -13.67
CA TRP A 149 6.88 21.85 -14.38
C TRP A 149 7.19 21.75 -15.86
N GLN A 150 6.41 22.45 -16.69
CA GLN A 150 6.69 22.66 -18.11
C GLN A 150 7.10 24.14 -18.30
N GLY A 151 8.38 24.37 -18.49
CA GLY A 151 8.91 25.74 -18.51
C GLY A 151 8.62 26.47 -17.20
N LYS A 152 7.74 27.49 -17.25
CA LYS A 152 7.36 28.30 -16.08
C LYS A 152 5.99 27.89 -15.49
N VAL A 153 5.38 26.85 -16.01
CA VAL A 153 4.02 26.43 -15.63
C VAL A 153 4.09 25.19 -14.76
N ASP A 154 3.50 25.26 -13.58
CA ASP A 154 3.27 24.09 -12.73
C ASP A 154 2.24 23.19 -13.41
N THR A 155 2.61 21.94 -13.71
CA THR A 155 1.71 20.97 -14.33
C THR A 155 0.64 20.45 -13.38
N LEU A 156 0.77 20.70 -12.09
CA LEU A 156 0.03 20.11 -11.00
C LEU A 156 0.25 18.58 -10.86
N TYR A 157 1.08 17.98 -11.72
CA TYR A 157 1.48 16.58 -11.59
C TYR A 157 2.72 16.44 -10.71
N ARG A 158 2.77 15.35 -9.99
CA ARG A 158 3.84 15.02 -9.04
C ARG A 158 4.22 13.55 -9.20
N ILE A 159 5.49 13.26 -8.93
CA ILE A 159 5.94 11.90 -8.58
C ILE A 159 6.07 11.89 -7.07
N HIS A 160 5.33 11.03 -6.37
CA HIS A 160 5.27 11.09 -4.91
C HIS A 160 5.07 9.71 -4.28
N GLY A 161 5.32 9.61 -2.98
CA GLY A 161 5.01 8.43 -2.19
C GLY A 161 3.52 8.18 -2.02
N THR A 162 3.14 7.29 -1.13
CA THR A 162 1.74 7.03 -0.83
C THR A 162 1.57 6.43 0.56
N ASN A 163 0.42 6.66 1.17
CA ASN A 163 -0.08 5.93 2.32
C ASN A 163 -0.96 4.73 1.92
N GLU A 164 -1.16 4.51 0.60
CA GLU A 164 -1.95 3.43 0.00
C GLU A 164 -1.04 2.57 -0.90
N PRO A 165 -0.09 1.76 -0.35
CA PRO A 165 0.89 1.00 -1.14
C PRO A 165 0.27 -0.04 -2.07
N GLU A 166 -0.96 -0.50 -1.79
CA GLU A 166 -1.75 -1.39 -2.66
C GLU A 166 -2.18 -0.70 -3.96
N SER A 167 -2.10 0.63 -4.05
CA SER A 167 -2.43 1.39 -5.26
C SER A 167 -1.34 1.33 -6.34
N ILE A 168 -0.17 0.77 -6.02
CA ILE A 168 0.94 0.62 -6.96
C ILE A 168 0.63 -0.50 -7.96
N GLY A 169 0.92 -0.26 -9.23
CA GLY A 169 0.56 -1.17 -10.34
C GLY A 169 -0.86 -0.95 -10.89
N HIS A 170 -1.57 0.11 -10.47
CA HIS A 170 -2.95 0.35 -10.85
C HIS A 170 -3.21 1.79 -11.34
N ASP A 171 -4.29 1.95 -12.12
CA ASP A 171 -4.82 3.24 -12.60
C ASP A 171 -5.77 3.84 -11.55
N VAL A 172 -5.23 4.52 -10.55
CA VAL A 172 -6.01 4.93 -9.37
C VAL A 172 -5.92 6.41 -9.03
N SER A 173 -4.94 7.13 -9.55
CA SER A 173 -4.68 8.51 -9.16
C SER A 173 -5.53 9.51 -9.97
N ALA A 174 -5.50 10.77 -9.56
CA ALA A 174 -6.04 11.91 -10.31
C ALA A 174 -4.98 12.51 -11.27
N GLY A 175 -4.03 11.68 -11.75
CA GLY A 175 -3.00 12.04 -12.72
C GLY A 175 -1.58 11.99 -12.21
N CYS A 176 -1.34 12.10 -10.90
CA CYS A 176 -0.01 11.98 -10.30
C CYS A 176 0.55 10.56 -10.40
N ILE A 177 1.87 10.44 -10.37
CA ILE A 177 2.61 9.18 -10.38
C ILE A 177 2.89 8.79 -8.93
N ARG A 178 2.28 7.70 -8.45
CA ARG A 178 2.45 7.18 -7.10
C ARG A 178 3.55 6.14 -7.05
N MET A 179 4.35 6.17 -6.01
CA MET A 179 5.41 5.20 -5.71
C MET A 179 5.25 4.69 -4.27
N ARG A 180 5.78 3.52 -3.97
CA ARG A 180 5.98 3.12 -2.57
C ARG A 180 6.93 4.10 -1.90
N ASN A 181 6.80 4.29 -0.59
CA ASN A 181 7.61 5.29 0.11
C ASN A 181 9.10 4.99 0.03
N GLU A 182 9.51 3.73 0.09
CA GLU A 182 10.90 3.31 -0.05
C GLU A 182 11.45 3.64 -1.43
N ASP A 183 10.66 3.42 -2.48
CA ASP A 183 11.05 3.66 -3.87
C ASP A 183 11.16 5.15 -4.17
N VAL A 184 10.22 5.97 -3.69
CA VAL A 184 10.29 7.41 -3.90
C VAL A 184 11.43 8.07 -3.11
N ILE A 185 11.81 7.53 -1.96
CA ILE A 185 12.99 7.97 -1.20
C ILE A 185 14.25 7.73 -2.04
N ASP A 186 14.43 6.52 -2.57
CA ASP A 186 15.58 6.19 -3.44
C ASP A 186 15.61 7.06 -4.71
N LEU A 187 14.48 7.21 -5.39
CA LEU A 187 14.38 8.08 -6.57
C LEU A 187 14.69 9.55 -6.23
N TYR A 188 14.17 10.04 -5.10
CA TYR A 188 14.37 11.40 -4.63
C TYR A 188 15.85 11.71 -4.40
N GLU A 189 16.61 10.82 -3.79
CA GLU A 189 18.03 11.00 -3.52
C GLU A 189 18.86 11.03 -4.81
N ARG A 190 18.46 10.27 -5.84
CA ARG A 190 19.11 10.22 -7.16
C ARG A 190 18.74 11.39 -8.07
N THR A 191 17.68 12.12 -7.75
CA THR A 191 17.09 13.13 -8.64
C THR A 191 17.50 14.53 -8.19
N SER A 192 17.99 15.34 -9.11
CA SER A 192 18.28 16.76 -8.89
C SER A 192 17.14 17.64 -9.41
N VAL A 193 16.98 18.84 -8.86
CA VAL A 193 16.16 19.88 -9.49
C VAL A 193 16.72 20.17 -10.90
N GLY A 194 15.83 20.34 -11.87
CA GLY A 194 16.18 20.43 -13.29
C GLY A 194 16.21 19.09 -14.03
N THR A 195 16.06 17.95 -13.34
CA THR A 195 15.98 16.63 -13.99
C THR A 195 14.82 16.58 -14.99
N LYS A 196 15.11 16.14 -16.23
CA LYS A 196 14.12 15.90 -17.27
C LYS A 196 13.23 14.71 -16.88
N VAL A 197 11.93 14.87 -17.04
CA VAL A 197 10.93 13.82 -16.88
C VAL A 197 10.16 13.68 -18.18
N VAL A 198 10.11 12.48 -18.72
CA VAL A 198 9.33 12.12 -19.91
C VAL A 198 8.22 11.20 -19.47
N VAL A 199 6.98 11.58 -19.65
CA VAL A 199 5.81 10.71 -19.45
C VAL A 199 5.33 10.27 -20.82
N LEU A 200 5.42 8.98 -21.09
CA LEU A 200 5.01 8.39 -22.37
C LEU A 200 3.49 8.53 -22.53
N ALA A 201 3.04 8.62 -23.79
CA ALA A 201 1.61 8.52 -24.06
C ALA A 201 1.15 7.11 -23.63
N GLY A 202 0.09 7.05 -22.82
CA GLY A 202 -0.62 5.78 -22.59
C GLY A 202 -1.21 5.27 -23.89
N ASN A 203 -1.59 3.99 -23.95
CA ASN A 203 -2.31 3.48 -25.11
C ASN A 203 -3.55 4.36 -25.35
N PRO A 204 -3.75 4.90 -26.56
CA PRO A 204 -5.03 5.52 -26.91
C PRO A 204 -6.09 4.42 -26.83
N VAL A 205 -7.11 4.64 -26.02
CA VAL A 205 -8.32 3.81 -25.99
C VAL A 205 -9.12 4.05 -27.24
#